data_444d19db1f231affe94e8ba3fbcd9573
#
_entry.id   444d19db1f231affe94e8ba3fbcd9573
#
_cell.length_a   1.000
_cell.length_b   1.000
_cell.length_c   1.000
_cell.angle_alpha   90.00
_cell.angle_beta   90.00
_cell.angle_gamma   90.00
#
_symmetry.space_group_name_H-M   'P 1'
#
loop_
_entity.id
_entity.type
_entity.pdbx_description
1 polymer ?
#
loop_
_entity_poly.entity_id
_entity_poly.type
_entity_poly.pdbx_seq_one_letter_code
_entity_poly.pdbx_strand_id
1 'polypeptide(L)'
;PRKGYKDISNNVKAVIICTATPSLENGACLVNSVYDVISRVPNVPILIKSTISLEGWKAIKKDFADHDITFSPEFLRNKTATEDLGNSEYFMLAEGNTQFWSSILVSVFGKVTINLYSTAEELILVKYFRNSFLANKVAFFNQVYDLCKATGVDYKSVAEGIGKDKRIGPSHTEVTDERGFGGHCFPKDVQAIIYSAKQNGVDLTLLKEALEYNERIR
;
A
#
# COMPACT_ATOMS: atom_id res chain seq x y z
N PRO A 1 4.83 -25.18 13.09
CA PRO A 1 4.10 -25.04 11.83
C PRO A 1 3.01 -24.00 12.04
N ARG A 2 3.00 -22.91 11.26
CA ARG A 2 1.87 -21.97 11.26
C ARG A 2 0.66 -22.75 10.75
N LYS A 3 -0.38 -22.89 11.60
CA LYS A 3 -1.67 -23.42 11.16
C LYS A 3 -2.14 -22.54 10.02
N GLY A 4 -2.25 -23.08 8.82
CA GLY A 4 -2.78 -22.37 7.67
C GLY A 4 -4.29 -22.21 7.83
N TYR A 5 -4.88 -21.25 7.10
CA TYR A 5 -6.32 -21.03 7.00
C TYR A 5 -7.14 -22.24 6.47
N LYS A 6 -6.49 -23.39 6.30
CA LYS A 6 -7.15 -24.68 5.97
C LYS A 6 -8.14 -25.15 7.03
N ASP A 7 -8.02 -24.63 8.25
CA ASP A 7 -8.84 -25.01 9.39
C ASP A 7 -9.88 -23.93 9.75
N ILE A 8 -10.36 -23.13 8.77
CA ILE A 8 -11.41 -22.14 9.00
C ILE A 8 -12.70 -22.86 9.40
N SER A 9 -13.14 -22.62 10.63
CA SER A 9 -14.36 -23.22 11.20
C SER A 9 -15.61 -22.62 10.52
N ASN A 10 -16.65 -23.44 10.36
CA ASN A 10 -17.98 -22.98 9.90
C ASN A 10 -18.65 -21.99 10.86
N ASN A 11 -18.09 -21.77 12.07
CA ASN A 11 -18.60 -20.84 13.07
C ASN A 11 -17.98 -19.43 12.97
N VAL A 12 -17.14 -19.16 11.94
CA VAL A 12 -16.56 -17.84 11.69
C VAL A 12 -17.68 -16.85 11.38
N LYS A 13 -17.63 -15.68 11.99
CA LYS A 13 -18.63 -14.60 11.80
C LYS A 13 -18.17 -13.51 10.84
N ALA A 14 -16.87 -13.37 10.66
CA ALA A 14 -16.24 -12.44 9.73
C ALA A 14 -14.80 -12.88 9.46
N VAL A 15 -14.21 -12.44 8.35
CA VAL A 15 -12.83 -12.77 7.97
C VAL A 15 -12.06 -11.51 7.60
N ILE A 16 -10.84 -11.35 8.11
CA ILE A 16 -9.91 -10.32 7.70
C ILE A 16 -8.76 -10.97 6.92
N ILE A 17 -8.57 -10.57 5.67
CA ILE A 17 -7.54 -11.12 4.79
C ILE A 17 -6.33 -10.17 4.78
N CYS A 18 -5.20 -10.65 5.32
CA CYS A 18 -3.92 -9.94 5.40
C CYS A 18 -2.79 -10.77 4.76
N THR A 19 -3.07 -11.46 3.67
CA THR A 19 -2.08 -12.32 3.00
C THR A 19 -1.11 -11.51 2.14
N ALA A 20 0.10 -12.02 1.96
CA ALA A 20 1.07 -11.40 1.08
C ALA A 20 0.61 -11.51 -0.40
N THR A 21 0.85 -10.43 -1.14
CA THR A 21 0.55 -10.32 -2.58
C THR A 21 1.83 -9.88 -3.30
N PRO A 22 2.76 -10.82 -3.60
CA PRO A 22 4.03 -10.50 -4.24
C PRO A 22 3.82 -10.01 -5.68
N SER A 23 4.80 -9.25 -6.19
CA SER A 23 4.85 -8.91 -7.62
C SER A 23 5.41 -10.07 -8.44
N LEU A 24 4.88 -10.22 -9.64
CA LEU A 24 5.50 -10.98 -10.72
C LEU A 24 6.63 -10.17 -11.37
N GLU A 25 7.47 -10.79 -12.19
CA GLU A 25 8.56 -10.14 -12.92
C GLU A 25 8.09 -8.98 -13.80
N ASN A 26 6.89 -9.08 -14.36
CA ASN A 26 6.27 -8.03 -15.19
C ASN A 26 5.63 -6.90 -14.36
N GLY A 27 5.74 -6.93 -13.04
CA GLY A 27 5.13 -5.96 -12.11
C GLY A 27 3.69 -6.26 -11.71
N ALA A 28 3.03 -7.26 -12.28
CA ALA A 28 1.66 -7.62 -11.89
C ALA A 28 1.59 -8.10 -10.44
N CYS A 29 0.53 -7.74 -9.73
CA CYS A 29 0.28 -8.17 -8.36
C CYS A 29 -0.37 -9.55 -8.33
N LEU A 30 0.27 -10.51 -7.63
CA LEU A 30 -0.24 -11.87 -7.51
C LEU A 30 -1.25 -11.96 -6.35
N VAL A 31 -2.51 -12.19 -6.67
CA VAL A 31 -3.63 -12.23 -5.70
C VAL A 31 -4.11 -13.64 -5.34
N ASN A 32 -3.40 -14.67 -5.75
CA ASN A 32 -3.80 -16.09 -5.58
C ASN A 32 -4.08 -16.44 -4.12
N SER A 33 -3.28 -15.92 -3.17
CA SER A 33 -3.49 -16.17 -1.74
C SER A 33 -4.80 -15.56 -1.21
N VAL A 34 -5.22 -14.43 -1.78
CA VAL A 34 -6.51 -13.81 -1.46
C VAL A 34 -7.66 -14.65 -2.01
N TYR A 35 -7.57 -15.07 -3.27
CA TYR A 35 -8.52 -15.99 -3.90
C TYR A 35 -8.71 -17.29 -3.12
N ASP A 36 -7.60 -17.92 -2.73
CA ASP A 36 -7.63 -19.17 -1.99
C ASP A 36 -8.33 -19.02 -0.62
N VAL A 37 -8.17 -17.88 0.05
CA VAL A 37 -8.92 -17.61 1.29
C VAL A 37 -10.41 -17.42 0.99
N ILE A 38 -10.77 -16.54 0.05
CA ILE A 38 -12.18 -16.25 -0.26
C ILE A 38 -12.93 -17.53 -0.64
N SER A 39 -12.33 -18.38 -1.46
CA SER A 39 -12.96 -19.64 -1.93
C SER A 39 -13.21 -20.69 -0.83
N ARG A 40 -12.61 -20.53 0.35
CA ARG A 40 -12.71 -21.48 1.48
C ARG A 40 -13.50 -20.97 2.67
N VAL A 41 -13.80 -19.68 2.70
CA VAL A 41 -14.59 -19.11 3.82
C VAL A 41 -16.07 -19.21 3.53
N PRO A 42 -16.92 -19.40 4.57
CA PRO A 42 -18.36 -19.33 4.39
C PRO A 42 -18.78 -17.92 3.95
N ASN A 43 -20.01 -17.77 3.48
CA ASN A 43 -20.54 -16.45 3.09
C ASN A 43 -20.79 -15.58 4.33
N VAL A 44 -19.72 -14.91 4.78
CA VAL A 44 -19.69 -13.98 5.91
C VAL A 44 -18.99 -12.70 5.46
N PRO A 45 -19.14 -11.57 6.18
CA PRO A 45 -18.41 -10.33 5.85
C PRO A 45 -16.90 -10.55 5.78
N ILE A 46 -16.30 -10.13 4.68
CA ILE A 46 -14.85 -10.21 4.41
C ILE A 46 -14.27 -8.81 4.35
N LEU A 47 -13.18 -8.57 5.09
CA LEU A 47 -12.36 -7.36 4.99
C LEU A 47 -11.03 -7.71 4.34
N ILE A 48 -10.76 -7.19 3.16
CA ILE A 48 -9.46 -7.36 2.51
C ILE A 48 -8.56 -6.20 2.88
N LYS A 49 -7.46 -6.50 3.59
CA LYS A 49 -6.40 -5.56 3.93
C LYS A 49 -5.12 -5.77 3.10
N SER A 50 -5.03 -6.89 2.40
CA SER A 50 -3.94 -7.17 1.46
C SER A 50 -3.89 -6.12 0.36
N THR A 51 -2.70 -5.76 -0.11
CA THR A 51 -2.53 -4.90 -1.29
C THR A 51 -3.02 -5.63 -2.54
N ILE A 52 -3.93 -5.04 -3.29
CA ILE A 52 -4.53 -5.64 -4.50
C ILE A 52 -4.41 -4.64 -5.66
N SER A 53 -4.12 -5.13 -6.87
CA SER A 53 -4.13 -4.31 -8.09
C SER A 53 -5.55 -4.07 -8.61
N LEU A 54 -5.71 -3.10 -9.51
CA LEU A 54 -6.99 -2.83 -10.18
C LEU A 54 -7.51 -4.08 -10.91
N GLU A 55 -6.62 -4.81 -11.61
CA GLU A 55 -6.95 -6.04 -12.33
C GLU A 55 -7.35 -7.16 -11.35
N GLY A 56 -6.60 -7.29 -10.26
CA GLY A 56 -6.88 -8.26 -9.20
C GLY A 56 -8.23 -8.01 -8.55
N TRP A 57 -8.57 -6.74 -8.28
CA TRP A 57 -9.87 -6.40 -7.73
C TRP A 57 -11.01 -6.71 -8.69
N LYS A 58 -10.90 -6.30 -9.97
CA LYS A 58 -11.89 -6.60 -11.00
C LYS A 58 -12.16 -8.12 -11.13
N ALA A 59 -11.09 -8.91 -11.06
CA ALA A 59 -11.22 -10.37 -11.10
C ALA A 59 -11.93 -10.92 -9.84
N ILE A 60 -11.55 -10.46 -8.64
CA ILE A 60 -12.21 -10.85 -7.38
C ILE A 60 -13.70 -10.50 -7.43
N LYS A 61 -14.07 -9.31 -7.84
CA LYS A 61 -15.48 -8.88 -7.93
C LYS A 61 -16.29 -9.72 -8.92
N LYS A 62 -15.66 -10.13 -10.02
CA LYS A 62 -16.29 -11.00 -11.02
C LYS A 62 -16.54 -12.41 -10.48
N ASP A 63 -15.50 -13.01 -9.88
CA ASP A 63 -15.50 -14.42 -9.51
C ASP A 63 -16.20 -14.68 -8.17
N PHE A 64 -16.31 -13.67 -7.31
CA PHE A 64 -16.94 -13.71 -5.97
C PHE A 64 -18.06 -12.66 -5.82
N ALA A 65 -18.86 -12.47 -6.85
CA ALA A 65 -19.91 -11.44 -6.89
C ALA A 65 -20.94 -11.56 -5.76
N ASP A 66 -21.18 -12.77 -5.26
CA ASP A 66 -22.15 -13.05 -4.18
C ASP A 66 -21.56 -12.91 -2.77
N HIS A 67 -20.27 -12.58 -2.65
CA HIS A 67 -19.61 -12.41 -1.35
C HIS A 67 -19.69 -10.95 -0.88
N ASP A 68 -19.90 -10.77 0.43
CA ASP A 68 -19.84 -9.45 1.07
C ASP A 68 -18.38 -9.06 1.35
N ILE A 69 -17.75 -8.40 0.39
CA ILE A 69 -16.33 -8.04 0.43
C ILE A 69 -16.17 -6.53 0.57
N THR A 70 -15.57 -6.11 1.68
CA THR A 70 -15.12 -4.73 1.93
C THR A 70 -13.61 -4.64 1.74
N PHE A 71 -13.15 -3.60 1.03
CA PHE A 71 -11.72 -3.31 0.88
C PHE A 71 -11.28 -2.22 1.86
N SER A 72 -10.14 -2.44 2.52
CA SER A 72 -9.55 -1.51 3.48
C SER A 72 -8.03 -1.64 3.49
N PRO A 73 -7.31 -0.94 2.60
CA PRO A 73 -5.86 -1.04 2.54
C PRO A 73 -5.23 -0.55 3.85
N GLU A 74 -4.02 -1.04 4.15
CA GLU A 74 -3.22 -0.57 5.26
C GLU A 74 -2.11 0.38 4.77
N PHE A 75 -1.63 1.24 5.68
CA PHE A 75 -0.57 2.22 5.43
C PHE A 75 0.55 2.14 6.47
N LEU A 76 0.72 0.97 7.05
CA LEU A 76 1.64 0.71 8.16
C LEU A 76 3.08 0.63 7.66
N ARG A 77 4.01 1.15 8.46
CA ARG A 77 5.44 0.98 8.23
C ARG A 77 5.88 -0.38 8.79
N ASN A 78 6.64 -1.14 8.02
CA ASN A 78 7.02 -2.51 8.40
C ASN A 78 7.69 -2.60 9.78
N LYS A 79 8.59 -1.65 10.10
CA LYS A 79 9.33 -1.64 11.38
C LYS A 79 8.48 -1.28 12.59
N THR A 80 7.41 -0.51 12.40
CA THR A 80 6.56 0.05 13.46
C THR A 80 5.09 -0.32 13.29
N ALA A 81 4.79 -1.41 12.54
CA ALA A 81 3.44 -1.76 12.13
C ALA A 81 2.44 -1.88 13.30
N THR A 82 2.85 -2.49 14.42
CA THR A 82 1.99 -2.63 15.61
C THR A 82 1.71 -1.28 16.27
N GLU A 83 2.73 -0.42 16.38
CA GLU A 83 2.60 0.92 16.93
C GLU A 83 1.75 1.80 16.01
N ASP A 84 2.05 1.79 14.69
CA ASP A 84 1.30 2.54 13.69
C ASP A 84 -0.18 2.15 13.68
N LEU A 85 -0.48 0.85 13.83
CA LEU A 85 -1.85 0.37 13.91
C LEU A 85 -2.54 0.83 15.20
N GLY A 86 -1.86 0.74 16.34
CA GLY A 86 -2.40 1.20 17.64
C GLY A 86 -2.66 2.70 17.69
N ASN A 87 -1.86 3.49 16.96
CA ASN A 87 -1.96 4.94 16.85
C ASN A 87 -2.74 5.41 15.61
N SER A 88 -3.48 4.50 14.95
CA SER A 88 -4.25 4.86 13.76
C SER A 88 -5.32 5.89 14.10
N GLU A 89 -5.29 7.03 13.42
CA GLU A 89 -6.29 8.08 13.57
C GLU A 89 -7.51 7.86 12.66
N TYR A 90 -7.35 7.08 11.62
CA TYR A 90 -8.40 6.82 10.63
C TYR A 90 -8.24 5.46 9.94
N PHE A 91 -9.38 4.97 9.44
CA PHE A 91 -9.44 3.86 8.49
C PHE A 91 -10.19 4.29 7.23
N MET A 92 -9.87 3.62 6.12
CA MET A 92 -10.53 3.83 4.83
C MET A 92 -11.23 2.54 4.43
N LEU A 93 -12.51 2.61 4.10
CA LEU A 93 -13.33 1.47 3.71
C LEU A 93 -14.02 1.77 2.39
N ALA A 94 -14.15 0.76 1.54
CA ALA A 94 -14.92 0.81 0.31
C ALA A 94 -15.67 -0.49 0.08
N GLU A 95 -16.86 -0.37 -0.47
CA GLU A 95 -17.75 -1.47 -0.87
C GLU A 95 -18.14 -2.44 0.27
N GLY A 96 -18.96 -3.43 -0.02
CA GLY A 96 -19.44 -4.41 0.94
C GLY A 96 -20.12 -3.80 2.16
N ASN A 97 -20.04 -4.47 3.30
CA ASN A 97 -20.69 -4.04 4.54
C ASN A 97 -19.78 -3.09 5.36
N THR A 98 -19.59 -1.88 4.85
CA THR A 98 -18.77 -0.85 5.52
C THR A 98 -19.30 -0.49 6.91
N GLN A 99 -20.62 -0.55 7.14
CA GLN A 99 -21.21 -0.27 8.44
C GLN A 99 -20.79 -1.31 9.50
N PHE A 100 -20.81 -2.59 9.15
CA PHE A 100 -20.36 -3.67 10.02
C PHE A 100 -18.89 -3.48 10.41
N TRP A 101 -18.01 -3.24 9.41
CA TRP A 101 -16.59 -3.05 9.68
C TRP A 101 -16.27 -1.76 10.42
N SER A 102 -17.00 -0.67 10.14
CA SER A 102 -16.88 0.59 10.89
C SER A 102 -17.19 0.37 12.38
N SER A 103 -18.24 -0.37 12.69
CA SER A 103 -18.62 -0.68 14.08
C SER A 103 -17.53 -1.45 14.81
N ILE A 104 -16.91 -2.43 14.15
CA ILE A 104 -15.80 -3.21 14.71
C ILE A 104 -14.58 -2.32 14.93
N LEU A 105 -14.16 -1.55 13.91
CA LEU A 105 -12.98 -0.71 14.01
C LEU A 105 -13.12 0.36 15.10
N VAL A 106 -14.28 1.01 15.20
CA VAL A 106 -14.55 1.97 16.29
C VAL A 106 -14.56 1.28 17.65
N SER A 107 -15.12 0.07 17.76
CA SER A 107 -15.11 -0.69 19.01
C SER A 107 -13.72 -1.08 19.48
N VAL A 108 -12.80 -1.40 18.53
CA VAL A 108 -11.44 -1.84 18.84
C VAL A 108 -10.49 -0.67 19.08
N PHE A 109 -10.57 0.38 18.24
CA PHE A 109 -9.62 1.48 18.24
C PHE A 109 -10.14 2.77 18.90
N GLY A 110 -11.40 2.80 19.32
CA GLY A 110 -11.99 3.95 20.00
C GLY A 110 -12.27 5.12 19.06
N LYS A 111 -11.71 6.29 19.34
CA LYS A 111 -11.95 7.51 18.56
C LYS A 111 -11.10 7.50 17.27
N VAL A 112 -11.60 6.80 16.25
CA VAL A 112 -11.00 6.81 14.91
C VAL A 112 -11.98 7.38 13.89
N THR A 113 -11.46 8.02 12.86
CA THR A 113 -12.26 8.49 11.72
C THR A 113 -12.41 7.37 10.68
N ILE A 114 -13.64 7.08 10.28
CA ILE A 114 -13.89 6.16 9.18
C ILE A 114 -14.16 6.96 7.90
N ASN A 115 -13.28 6.84 6.93
CA ASN A 115 -13.43 7.46 5.62
C ASN A 115 -14.03 6.44 4.65
N LEU A 116 -15.22 6.70 4.16
CA LEU A 116 -15.92 5.83 3.21
C LEU A 116 -15.66 6.29 1.78
N TYR A 117 -15.36 5.33 0.93
CA TYR A 117 -15.15 5.51 -0.50
C TYR A 117 -16.20 4.74 -1.30
N SER A 118 -16.55 5.25 -2.47
CA SER A 118 -17.59 4.65 -3.30
C SER A 118 -17.15 3.33 -3.91
N THR A 119 -15.87 3.24 -4.30
CA THR A 119 -15.30 2.07 -4.96
C THR A 119 -13.97 1.66 -4.33
N ALA A 120 -13.65 0.39 -4.38
CA ALA A 120 -12.36 -0.11 -3.93
C ALA A 120 -11.21 0.35 -4.84
N GLU A 121 -11.49 0.59 -6.12
CA GLU A 121 -10.53 1.13 -7.09
C GLU A 121 -9.99 2.50 -6.64
N GLU A 122 -10.83 3.35 -6.05
CA GLU A 122 -10.38 4.62 -5.46
C GLU A 122 -9.33 4.37 -4.37
N LEU A 123 -9.59 3.44 -3.45
CA LEU A 123 -8.66 3.10 -2.37
C LEU A 123 -7.39 2.39 -2.85
N ILE A 124 -7.51 1.56 -3.88
CA ILE A 124 -6.36 0.93 -4.53
C ILE A 124 -5.43 2.01 -5.09
N LEU A 125 -5.96 2.98 -5.81
CA LEU A 125 -5.18 4.09 -6.34
C LEU A 125 -4.59 4.96 -5.23
N VAL A 126 -5.35 5.26 -4.17
CA VAL A 126 -4.83 5.96 -2.99
C VAL A 126 -3.63 5.22 -2.40
N LYS A 127 -3.72 3.90 -2.21
CA LYS A 127 -2.63 3.08 -1.66
C LYS A 127 -1.38 3.15 -2.53
N TYR A 128 -1.52 2.88 -3.81
CA TYR A 128 -0.39 2.84 -4.73
C TYR A 128 0.25 4.21 -4.93
N PHE A 129 -0.54 5.26 -5.15
CA PHE A 129 0.00 6.60 -5.39
C PHE A 129 0.61 7.24 -4.14
N ARG A 130 0.11 6.94 -2.92
CA ARG A 130 0.82 7.35 -1.69
C ARG A 130 2.22 6.76 -1.63
N ASN A 131 2.35 5.46 -1.84
CA ASN A 131 3.65 4.79 -1.78
C ASN A 131 4.56 5.24 -2.94
N SER A 132 4.02 5.41 -4.14
CA SER A 132 4.76 5.91 -5.30
C SER A 132 5.23 7.35 -5.12
N PHE A 133 4.41 8.22 -4.52
CA PHE A 133 4.81 9.59 -4.20
C PHE A 133 5.97 9.61 -3.20
N LEU A 134 5.89 8.78 -2.14
CA LEU A 134 6.96 8.70 -1.15
C LEU A 134 8.26 8.12 -1.75
N ALA A 135 8.15 7.10 -2.59
CA ALA A 135 9.30 6.55 -3.35
C ALA A 135 9.94 7.62 -4.25
N ASN A 136 9.12 8.37 -4.97
CA ASN A 136 9.58 9.47 -5.82
C ASN A 136 10.26 10.58 -5.01
N LYS A 137 9.72 10.89 -3.83
CA LYS A 137 10.35 11.84 -2.90
C LYS A 137 11.73 11.37 -2.44
N VAL A 138 11.88 10.07 -2.11
CA VAL A 138 13.20 9.50 -1.78
C VAL A 138 14.16 9.61 -2.96
N ALA A 139 13.73 9.27 -4.18
CA ALA A 139 14.55 9.42 -5.39
C ALA A 139 14.99 10.88 -5.61
N PHE A 140 14.06 11.83 -5.47
CA PHE A 140 14.35 13.27 -5.56
C PHE A 140 15.42 13.71 -4.56
N PHE A 141 15.29 13.35 -3.28
CA PHE A 141 16.27 13.73 -2.25
C PHE A 141 17.63 13.04 -2.44
N ASN A 142 17.69 11.87 -3.07
CA ASN A 142 18.95 11.26 -3.48
C ASN A 142 19.65 12.05 -4.59
N GLN A 143 18.93 12.64 -5.54
CA GLN A 143 19.52 13.56 -6.54
C GLN A 143 20.02 14.85 -5.89
N VAL A 144 19.26 15.41 -4.93
CA VAL A 144 19.74 16.58 -4.13
C VAL A 144 21.04 16.23 -3.41
N TYR A 145 21.11 15.05 -2.83
CA TYR A 145 22.33 14.55 -2.17
C TYR A 145 23.52 14.49 -3.14
N ASP A 146 23.33 13.93 -4.33
CA ASP A 146 24.38 13.81 -5.35
C ASP A 146 24.91 15.20 -5.76
N LEU A 147 24.02 16.17 -5.94
CA LEU A 147 24.44 17.55 -6.25
C LEU A 147 25.18 18.20 -5.08
N CYS A 148 24.69 18.06 -3.85
CA CYS A 148 25.35 18.58 -2.66
C CYS A 148 26.77 17.99 -2.53
N LYS A 149 26.92 16.68 -2.72
CA LYS A 149 28.21 16.00 -2.69
C LYS A 149 29.16 16.53 -3.77
N ALA A 150 28.68 16.74 -4.99
CA ALA A 150 29.48 17.24 -6.10
C ALA A 150 29.94 18.68 -5.92
N THR A 151 29.17 19.49 -5.17
CA THR A 151 29.46 20.91 -4.91
C THR A 151 30.12 21.19 -3.56
N GLY A 152 30.32 20.15 -2.73
CA GLY A 152 30.89 20.31 -1.37
C GLY A 152 29.93 20.95 -0.37
N VAL A 153 28.63 20.98 -0.66
CA VAL A 153 27.59 21.55 0.21
C VAL A 153 27.08 20.48 1.19
N ASP A 154 26.83 20.90 2.43
CA ASP A 154 26.26 19.99 3.43
C ASP A 154 24.81 19.61 3.11
N TYR A 155 24.61 18.36 2.72
CA TYR A 155 23.30 17.83 2.40
C TYR A 155 22.30 17.94 3.54
N LYS A 156 22.73 17.70 4.77
CA LYS A 156 21.84 17.72 5.94
C LYS A 156 21.17 19.07 6.11
N SER A 157 21.96 20.13 6.03
CA SER A 157 21.45 21.51 6.09
C SER A 157 20.47 21.84 4.95
N VAL A 158 20.73 21.33 3.74
CA VAL A 158 19.84 21.52 2.59
C VAL A 158 18.54 20.77 2.78
N ALA A 159 18.59 19.48 3.15
CA ALA A 159 17.41 18.65 3.38
C ALA A 159 16.53 19.21 4.52
N GLU A 160 17.14 19.62 5.63
CA GLU A 160 16.44 20.27 6.73
C GLU A 160 15.76 21.58 6.29
N GLY A 161 16.46 22.41 5.50
CA GLY A 161 15.91 23.65 4.96
C GLY A 161 14.68 23.41 4.08
N ILE A 162 14.76 22.45 3.15
CA ILE A 162 13.63 22.04 2.30
C ILE A 162 12.47 21.46 3.14
N GLY A 163 12.80 20.63 4.12
CA GLY A 163 11.82 19.96 5.00
C GLY A 163 11.05 20.91 5.94
N LYS A 164 11.54 22.14 6.16
CA LYS A 164 10.80 23.18 6.95
C LYS A 164 9.55 23.67 6.22
N ASP A 165 9.47 23.59 4.91
CA ASP A 165 8.24 23.88 4.20
C ASP A 165 7.20 22.79 4.52
N LYS A 166 6.09 23.20 5.17
CA LYS A 166 5.01 22.27 5.59
C LYS A 166 4.36 21.50 4.43
N ARG A 167 4.45 22.03 3.20
CA ARG A 167 3.97 21.34 1.98
C ARG A 167 4.85 20.15 1.60
N ILE A 168 6.12 20.17 2.04
CA ILE A 168 7.10 19.12 1.77
C ILE A 168 7.26 18.22 3.00
N GLY A 169 7.57 18.81 4.15
CA GLY A 169 7.80 18.12 5.42
C GLY A 169 9.10 17.31 5.43
N PRO A 170 9.59 16.92 6.62
CA PRO A 170 10.89 16.25 6.79
C PRO A 170 10.86 14.73 6.49
N SER A 171 9.68 14.13 6.36
CA SER A 171 9.56 12.68 6.14
C SER A 171 10.13 12.30 4.76
N HIS A 172 10.90 11.20 4.68
CA HIS A 172 11.48 10.66 3.44
C HIS A 172 12.48 11.61 2.75
N THR A 173 13.15 12.45 3.53
CA THR A 173 14.23 13.33 3.05
C THR A 173 15.62 12.80 3.42
N GLU A 174 15.71 11.79 4.27
CA GLU A 174 16.97 11.18 4.68
C GLU A 174 17.54 10.31 3.55
N VAL A 175 18.84 10.43 3.33
CA VAL A 175 19.60 9.56 2.43
C VAL A 175 20.49 8.65 3.27
N THR A 176 20.26 7.35 3.18
CA THR A 176 21.01 6.32 3.90
C THR A 176 22.17 5.79 3.05
N ASP A 177 23.06 5.00 3.65
CA ASP A 177 24.19 4.35 2.95
C ASP A 177 23.70 3.38 1.84
N GLU A 178 22.51 2.77 2.02
CA GLU A 178 21.90 1.91 1.00
C GLU A 178 21.42 2.69 -0.23
N ARG A 179 21.28 4.00 -0.12
CA ARG A 179 20.75 4.89 -1.16
C ARG A 179 19.33 4.51 -1.61
N GLY A 180 18.67 5.42 -2.31
CA GLY A 180 17.37 5.17 -2.93
C GLY A 180 16.28 4.65 -1.99
N PHE A 181 15.20 4.18 -2.59
CA PHE A 181 14.09 3.55 -1.87
C PHE A 181 14.15 2.01 -2.03
N GLY A 182 13.88 1.32 -0.92
CA GLY A 182 13.93 -0.14 -0.84
C GLY A 182 12.80 -0.70 0.01
N GLY A 183 13.06 -1.86 0.60
CA GLY A 183 12.06 -2.61 1.37
C GLY A 183 11.05 -3.32 0.47
N HIS A 184 10.03 -3.92 1.10
CA HIS A 184 9.05 -4.73 0.36
C HIS A 184 7.94 -3.92 -0.32
N CYS A 185 7.65 -2.70 0.16
CA CYS A 185 6.46 -1.96 -0.28
C CYS A 185 6.74 -1.07 -1.49
N PHE A 186 7.73 -0.16 -1.39
CA PHE A 186 7.92 0.87 -2.40
C PHE A 186 8.24 0.32 -3.80
N PRO A 187 9.26 -0.55 -3.98
CA PRO A 187 9.55 -1.08 -5.32
C PRO A 187 8.37 -1.85 -5.90
N LYS A 188 7.75 -2.71 -5.08
CA LYS A 188 6.61 -3.51 -5.48
C LYS A 188 5.41 -2.65 -5.91
N ASP A 189 5.06 -1.65 -5.11
CA ASP A 189 3.87 -0.83 -5.37
C ASP A 189 4.08 0.11 -6.56
N VAL A 190 5.30 0.66 -6.75
CA VAL A 190 5.66 1.44 -7.94
C VAL A 190 5.56 0.58 -9.21
N GLN A 191 6.12 -0.63 -9.20
CA GLN A 191 6.02 -1.55 -10.34
C GLN A 191 4.57 -1.93 -10.64
N ALA A 192 3.77 -2.24 -9.60
CA ALA A 192 2.37 -2.64 -9.77
C ALA A 192 1.51 -1.52 -10.36
N ILE A 193 1.69 -0.26 -9.93
CA ILE A 193 0.91 0.84 -10.49
C ILE A 193 1.34 1.21 -11.92
N ILE A 194 2.63 1.09 -12.25
CA ILE A 194 3.13 1.25 -13.62
C ILE A 194 2.51 0.17 -14.52
N TYR A 195 2.47 -1.09 -14.05
CA TYR A 195 1.83 -2.18 -14.78
C TYR A 195 0.33 -1.91 -15.00
N SER A 196 -0.41 -1.60 -13.95
CA SER A 196 -1.85 -1.30 -14.04
C SER A 196 -2.13 -0.10 -14.96
N ALA A 197 -1.33 0.96 -14.89
CA ALA A 197 -1.46 2.11 -15.76
C ALA A 197 -1.28 1.73 -17.24
N LYS A 198 -0.26 0.92 -17.56
CA LYS A 198 -0.02 0.42 -18.90
C LYS A 198 -1.19 -0.41 -19.44
N GLN A 199 -1.81 -1.26 -18.60
CA GLN A 199 -3.00 -2.03 -18.98
C GLN A 199 -4.21 -1.13 -19.30
N ASN A 200 -4.24 0.09 -18.75
CA ASN A 200 -5.28 1.09 -18.99
C ASN A 200 -4.84 2.19 -19.98
N GLY A 201 -3.77 1.97 -20.75
CA GLY A 201 -3.30 2.89 -21.80
C GLY A 201 -2.63 4.17 -21.27
N VAL A 202 -2.22 4.20 -20.00
CA VAL A 202 -1.55 5.36 -19.36
C VAL A 202 -0.08 5.06 -19.15
N ASP A 203 0.79 6.02 -19.52
CA ASP A 203 2.22 5.94 -19.26
C ASP A 203 2.63 6.82 -18.08
N LEU A 204 3.05 6.20 -16.99
CA LEU A 204 3.54 6.87 -15.77
C LEU A 204 5.06 7.14 -15.88
N THR A 205 5.47 7.99 -16.84
CA THR A 205 6.88 8.25 -17.15
C THR A 205 7.68 8.70 -15.94
N LEU A 206 7.15 9.60 -15.12
CA LEU A 206 7.82 10.07 -13.90
C LEU A 206 8.17 8.93 -12.93
N LEU A 207 7.27 7.97 -12.75
CA LEU A 207 7.51 6.83 -11.86
C LEU A 207 8.50 5.83 -12.46
N LYS A 208 8.48 5.65 -13.79
CA LYS A 208 9.47 4.81 -14.49
C LYS A 208 10.89 5.38 -14.32
N GLU A 209 11.07 6.66 -14.59
CA GLU A 209 12.35 7.34 -14.41
C GLU A 209 12.86 7.28 -12.97
N ALA A 210 11.95 7.44 -11.99
CA ALA A 210 12.30 7.31 -10.57
C ALA A 210 12.74 5.88 -10.21
N LEU A 211 12.09 4.86 -10.78
CA LEU A 211 12.45 3.46 -10.57
C LEU A 211 13.82 3.14 -11.21
N GLU A 212 14.05 3.53 -12.46
CA GLU A 212 15.31 3.36 -13.16
C GLU A 212 16.47 4.09 -12.47
N TYR A 213 16.23 5.33 -12.01
CA TYR A 213 17.23 6.05 -11.21
C TYR A 213 17.54 5.31 -9.93
N ASN A 214 16.51 4.81 -9.21
CA ASN A 214 16.67 4.04 -7.99
C ASN A 214 17.53 2.78 -8.20
N GLU A 215 17.34 2.05 -9.29
CA GLU A 215 18.11 0.87 -9.63
C GLU A 215 19.60 1.18 -9.89
N ARG A 216 19.90 2.37 -10.46
CA ARG A 216 21.27 2.80 -10.73
C ARG A 216 22.07 3.19 -9.49
N ILE A 217 21.40 3.71 -8.45
CA ILE A 217 22.08 4.26 -7.26
C ILE A 217 22.11 3.27 -6.09
N ARG A 218 21.36 2.17 -6.19
CA ARG A 218 21.21 1.16 -5.17
C ARG A 218 21.99 -0.11 -5.49
#